data_b6b5aa452b3218d4d25a911441a344f1
#
_entry.id   b6b5aa452b3218d4d25a911441a344f1
#
_cell.length_a   1.000
_cell.length_b   1.000
_cell.length_c   1.000
_cell.angle_alpha   90.00
_cell.angle_beta   90.00
_cell.angle_gamma   90.00
#
_symmetry.space_group_name_H-M   'P 1'
#
loop_
_entity.id
_entity.type
_entity.pdbx_description
1 polymer ?
#
loop_
_entity_poly.entity_id
_entity_poly.type
_entity_poly.pdbx_seq_one_letter_code
_entity_poly.pdbx_strand_id
1 'polypeptide(L)'
;MTPGRSPGRAWPRRPLAFPGPCATTNLTGAFQVLLPGESARVHRHTANALRFVAEGSGARTIVDGKSCLMEEGDLILTPGWCWHEHVHEGEGRIVWLDSLDVSLHRHLGHAFFEPGPSSNFPDLPPDQTY
;
A
#
# COMPACT_ATOMS: atom_id res chain seq x y z
N MET A 1 -46.44 1.63 -20.60
CA MET A 1 -46.16 2.09 -19.25
C MET A 1 -44.82 1.50 -18.81
N THR A 2 -43.78 2.30 -18.83
CA THR A 2 -42.41 1.93 -18.37
C THR A 2 -42.34 2.16 -16.86
N PRO A 3 -41.86 1.20 -16.05
CA PRO A 3 -41.74 1.41 -14.61
C PRO A 3 -40.62 2.42 -14.34
N GLY A 4 -40.98 3.49 -13.61
CA GLY A 4 -40.08 4.54 -13.21
C GLY A 4 -38.94 4.01 -12.32
N ARG A 5 -37.71 4.32 -12.70
CA ARG A 5 -36.51 4.14 -11.84
C ARG A 5 -36.69 5.04 -10.61
N SER A 6 -36.71 4.42 -9.44
CA SER A 6 -36.57 5.14 -8.18
C SER A 6 -35.24 5.90 -8.18
N PRO A 7 -35.21 7.19 -7.79
CA PRO A 7 -33.96 7.91 -7.64
C PRO A 7 -33.16 7.22 -6.54
N GLY A 8 -31.97 6.72 -6.92
CA GLY A 8 -31.05 6.10 -5.99
C GLY A 8 -30.78 7.05 -4.81
N ARG A 9 -30.93 6.57 -3.59
CA ARG A 9 -30.58 7.30 -2.38
C ARG A 9 -29.11 7.71 -2.48
N ALA A 10 -28.87 8.99 -2.67
CA ALA A 10 -27.53 9.54 -2.48
C ALA A 10 -27.16 9.34 -1.01
N TRP A 11 -26.14 8.55 -0.76
CA TRP A 11 -25.54 8.43 0.57
C TRP A 11 -25.08 9.83 0.99
N PRO A 12 -25.40 10.30 2.20
CA PRO A 12 -24.91 11.58 2.68
C PRO A 12 -23.38 11.50 2.68
N ARG A 13 -22.74 12.34 1.86
CA ARG A 13 -21.30 12.53 1.93
C ARG A 13 -21.01 13.13 3.30
N ARG A 14 -20.54 12.30 4.25
CA ARG A 14 -19.98 12.83 5.49
C ARG A 14 -18.82 13.74 5.10
N PRO A 15 -18.77 14.99 5.58
CA PRO A 15 -17.56 15.76 5.45
C PRO A 15 -16.45 14.97 6.14
N LEU A 16 -15.45 14.53 5.36
CA LEU A 16 -14.25 13.91 5.92
C LEU A 16 -13.61 14.96 6.81
N ALA A 17 -13.55 14.70 8.11
CA ALA A 17 -12.97 15.61 9.09
C ALA A 17 -11.44 15.77 8.92
N PHE A 18 -10.84 15.09 7.92
CA PHE A 18 -9.41 15.14 7.63
C PHE A 18 -9.19 15.53 6.17
N PRO A 19 -8.44 16.62 5.90
CA PRO A 19 -8.02 16.97 4.56
C PRO A 19 -6.97 15.95 4.10
N GLY A 20 -7.30 15.13 3.10
CA GLY A 20 -6.39 14.19 2.50
C GLY A 20 -7.10 13.06 1.75
N PRO A 21 -6.38 12.27 0.95
CA PRO A 21 -6.92 11.14 0.19
C PRO A 21 -7.22 9.96 1.14
N CYS A 22 -8.34 10.02 1.84
CA CYS A 22 -8.80 8.95 2.73
C CYS A 22 -9.88 8.13 2.04
N ALA A 23 -9.73 6.81 2.00
CA ALA A 23 -10.75 5.90 1.53
C ALA A 23 -11.92 5.80 2.53
N THR A 24 -11.60 5.90 3.83
CA THR A 24 -12.54 5.90 4.95
C THR A 24 -12.07 6.90 6.02
N THR A 25 -12.74 6.95 7.17
CA THR A 25 -12.35 7.82 8.29
C THR A 25 -11.01 7.42 8.91
N ASN A 26 -10.61 6.17 8.80
CA ASN A 26 -9.42 5.60 9.44
C ASN A 26 -8.46 4.89 8.48
N LEU A 27 -8.84 4.71 7.21
CA LEU A 27 -8.01 4.08 6.20
C LEU A 27 -7.76 5.04 5.03
N THR A 28 -6.52 5.02 4.55
CA THR A 28 -6.09 5.68 3.31
C THR A 28 -5.97 4.61 2.23
N GLY A 29 -6.42 4.90 1.01
CA GLY A 29 -6.22 4.03 -0.15
C GLY A 29 -5.49 4.82 -1.24
N ALA A 30 -4.50 4.19 -1.88
CA ALA A 30 -3.76 4.77 -2.99
C ALA A 30 -3.34 3.68 -3.99
N PHE A 31 -3.52 3.95 -5.27
CA PHE A 31 -2.90 3.14 -6.31
C PHE A 31 -1.45 3.58 -6.48
N GLN A 32 -0.57 2.59 -6.52
CA GLN A 32 0.85 2.74 -6.81
C GLN A 32 1.18 2.06 -8.12
N VAL A 33 2.15 2.61 -8.83
CA VAL A 33 2.64 2.06 -10.10
C VAL A 33 4.15 2.08 -10.08
N LEU A 34 4.78 0.99 -10.49
CA LEU A 34 6.20 0.95 -10.85
C LEU A 34 6.36 0.51 -12.30
N LEU A 35 7.25 1.17 -13.00
CA LEU A 35 7.73 0.78 -14.32
C LEU A 35 9.01 -0.04 -14.18
N PRO A 36 9.42 -0.82 -15.22
CA PRO A 36 10.67 -1.56 -15.21
C PRO A 36 11.87 -0.69 -14.80
N GLY A 37 12.66 -1.16 -13.84
CA GLY A 37 13.82 -0.47 -13.30
C GLY A 37 13.52 0.60 -12.25
N GLU A 38 12.27 0.89 -11.95
CA GLU A 38 11.91 1.81 -10.88
C GLU A 38 11.92 1.12 -9.50
N SER A 39 12.14 1.93 -8.47
CA SER A 39 12.09 1.50 -7.08
C SER A 39 11.51 2.57 -6.16
N ALA A 40 10.80 2.15 -5.13
CA ALA A 40 10.44 2.98 -3.99
C ALA A 40 11.48 2.77 -2.89
N ARG A 41 12.10 3.87 -2.42
CA ARG A 41 13.21 3.83 -1.47
C ARG A 41 12.80 3.22 -0.13
N VAL A 42 13.77 2.59 0.52
CA VAL A 42 13.63 2.07 1.89
C VAL A 42 13.10 3.14 2.83
N HIS A 43 12.07 2.78 3.56
CA HIS A 43 11.48 3.62 4.61
C HIS A 43 10.71 2.75 5.60
N ARG A 44 10.29 3.36 6.71
CA ARG A 44 9.34 2.76 7.63
C ARG A 44 8.34 3.80 8.14
N HIS A 45 7.20 3.35 8.55
CA HIS A 45 6.16 4.19 9.15
C HIS A 45 5.34 3.40 10.18
N THR A 46 4.69 4.11 11.08
CA THR A 46 3.89 3.48 12.14
C THR A 46 2.63 2.79 11.60
N ALA A 47 2.10 3.26 10.47
CA ALA A 47 0.93 2.65 9.86
C ALA A 47 1.23 1.24 9.35
N ASN A 48 0.27 0.33 9.52
CA ASN A 48 0.27 -0.94 8.80
C ASN A 48 -0.13 -0.70 7.35
N ALA A 49 0.41 -1.49 6.44
CA ALA A 49 0.07 -1.45 5.02
C ALA A 49 -0.37 -2.82 4.52
N LEU A 50 -1.41 -2.80 3.71
CA LEU A 50 -1.90 -3.93 2.95
C LEU A 50 -1.78 -3.57 1.47
N ARG A 51 -1.19 -4.44 0.66
CA ARG A 51 -1.03 -4.26 -0.78
C ARG A 51 -1.78 -5.35 -1.53
N PHE A 52 -2.68 -4.94 -2.40
CA PHE A 52 -3.34 -5.86 -3.32
C PHE A 52 -2.83 -5.58 -4.74
N VAL A 53 -2.18 -6.57 -5.36
CA VAL A 53 -1.66 -6.45 -6.72
C VAL A 53 -2.81 -6.56 -7.70
N ALA A 54 -3.11 -5.45 -8.38
CA ALA A 54 -4.24 -5.34 -9.30
C ALA A 54 -3.87 -5.67 -10.74
N GLU A 55 -2.60 -5.49 -11.13
CA GLU A 55 -2.13 -5.70 -12.51
C GLU A 55 -0.62 -5.92 -12.53
N GLY A 56 -0.16 -6.87 -13.32
CA GLY A 56 1.25 -7.10 -13.59
C GLY A 56 1.94 -8.01 -12.58
N SER A 57 3.25 -8.18 -12.78
CA SER A 57 4.10 -9.04 -11.95
C SER A 57 5.57 -8.63 -12.05
N GLY A 58 6.44 -9.25 -11.21
CA GLY A 58 7.88 -9.09 -11.31
C GLY A 58 8.48 -7.97 -10.47
N ALA A 59 7.67 -7.22 -9.73
CA ALA A 59 8.17 -6.39 -8.64
C ALA A 59 8.35 -7.22 -7.37
N ARG A 60 9.12 -6.69 -6.45
CA ARG A 60 9.32 -7.25 -5.11
C ARG A 60 9.02 -6.21 -4.05
N THR A 61 8.31 -6.62 -3.01
CA THR A 61 8.28 -5.91 -1.74
C THR A 61 9.28 -6.57 -0.80
N ILE A 62 10.21 -5.80 -0.28
CA ILE A 62 11.23 -6.29 0.67
C ILE A 62 10.88 -5.70 2.03
N VAL A 63 10.61 -6.56 3.02
CA VAL A 63 10.22 -6.16 4.38
C VAL A 63 11.23 -6.73 5.37
N ASP A 64 11.94 -5.89 6.10
CA ASP A 64 13.03 -6.26 7.02
C ASP A 64 14.02 -7.27 6.40
N GLY A 65 14.36 -7.05 5.11
CA GLY A 65 15.26 -7.90 4.33
C GLY A 65 14.62 -9.15 3.72
N LYS A 66 13.33 -9.43 3.98
CA LYS A 66 12.60 -10.53 3.35
C LYS A 66 11.96 -10.07 2.06
N SER A 67 12.31 -10.71 0.97
CA SER A 67 11.81 -10.38 -0.37
C SER A 67 10.59 -11.22 -0.73
N CYS A 68 9.48 -10.55 -1.00
CA CYS A 68 8.25 -11.16 -1.53
C CYS A 68 8.06 -10.76 -2.99
N LEU A 69 8.00 -11.72 -3.89
CA LEU A 69 7.59 -11.48 -5.27
C LEU A 69 6.13 -11.02 -5.28
N MET A 70 5.82 -10.09 -6.16
CA MET A 70 4.48 -9.54 -6.34
C MET A 70 3.90 -10.04 -7.66
N GLU A 71 2.77 -10.75 -7.59
CA GLU A 71 2.03 -11.25 -8.74
C GLU A 71 0.57 -10.78 -8.67
N GLU A 72 -0.08 -10.67 -9.83
CA GLU A 72 -1.47 -10.26 -9.90
C GLU A 72 -2.37 -11.15 -9.04
N GLY A 73 -3.18 -10.51 -8.19
CA GLY A 73 -4.06 -11.16 -7.22
C GLY A 73 -3.45 -11.35 -5.83
N ASP A 74 -2.15 -11.10 -5.65
CA ASP A 74 -1.49 -11.22 -4.36
C ASP A 74 -1.97 -10.17 -3.36
N LEU A 75 -2.01 -10.60 -2.10
CA LEU A 75 -2.24 -9.73 -0.95
C LEU A 75 -1.02 -9.78 -0.03
N ILE A 76 -0.29 -8.66 0.05
CA ILE A 76 0.95 -8.55 0.80
C ILE A 76 0.73 -7.62 1.99
N LEU A 77 1.18 -8.04 3.17
CA LEU A 77 1.10 -7.26 4.39
C LEU A 77 2.47 -6.71 4.77
N THR A 78 2.51 -5.44 5.14
CA THR A 78 3.67 -4.80 5.76
C THR A 78 3.26 -4.30 7.14
N PRO A 79 3.68 -4.97 8.22
CA PRO A 79 3.41 -4.52 9.57
C PRO A 79 3.99 -3.14 9.85
N GLY A 80 3.35 -2.40 10.75
CA GLY A 80 3.83 -1.09 11.18
C GLY A 80 5.27 -1.16 11.71
N TRP A 81 6.04 -0.13 11.39
CA TRP A 81 7.42 0.08 11.82
C TRP A 81 8.46 -0.90 11.26
N CYS A 82 8.09 -1.79 10.33
CA CYS A 82 9.05 -2.59 9.57
C CYS A 82 9.69 -1.76 8.46
N TRP A 83 11.00 -1.92 8.26
CA TRP A 83 11.68 -1.36 7.10
C TRP A 83 11.19 -2.03 5.83
N HIS A 84 10.83 -1.25 4.83
CA HIS A 84 10.39 -1.81 3.56
C HIS A 84 10.75 -0.94 2.37
N GLU A 85 10.87 -1.60 1.23
CA GLU A 85 11.12 -1.01 -0.08
C GLU A 85 10.40 -1.81 -1.17
N HIS A 86 10.31 -1.23 -2.35
CA HIS A 86 9.77 -1.91 -3.52
C HIS A 86 10.74 -1.73 -4.66
N VAL A 87 11.05 -2.80 -5.36
CA VAL A 87 11.92 -2.80 -6.56
C VAL A 87 11.20 -3.53 -7.69
N HIS A 88 11.35 -3.02 -8.91
CA HIS A 88 10.74 -3.63 -10.08
C HIS A 88 11.82 -3.98 -11.11
N GLU A 89 12.14 -5.27 -11.20
CA GLU A 89 13.11 -5.83 -12.14
C GLU A 89 12.44 -6.59 -13.30
N GLY A 90 11.11 -6.67 -13.28
CA GLY A 90 10.32 -7.37 -14.29
C GLY A 90 10.10 -6.54 -15.55
N GLU A 91 9.34 -7.11 -16.49
CA GLU A 91 8.91 -6.47 -17.72
C GLU A 91 7.48 -5.92 -17.58
N GLY A 92 7.21 -4.77 -18.20
CA GLY A 92 5.89 -4.13 -18.11
C GLY A 92 5.69 -3.36 -16.80
N ARG A 93 4.55 -2.74 -16.64
CA ARG A 93 4.19 -2.03 -15.40
C ARG A 93 3.59 -3.00 -14.38
N ILE A 94 3.72 -2.67 -13.12
CA ILE A 94 2.94 -3.29 -12.05
C ILE A 94 2.10 -2.23 -11.33
N VAL A 95 0.87 -2.58 -10.98
CA VAL A 95 -0.08 -1.69 -10.29
C VAL A 95 -0.62 -2.42 -9.07
N TRP A 96 -0.57 -1.78 -7.92
CA TRP A 96 -1.20 -2.29 -6.71
C TRP A 96 -1.99 -1.22 -5.96
N LEU A 97 -2.97 -1.65 -5.18
CA LEU A 97 -3.67 -0.82 -4.22
C LEU A 97 -3.02 -0.95 -2.85
N ASP A 98 -2.48 0.15 -2.34
CA ASP A 98 -2.11 0.25 -0.93
C ASP A 98 -3.32 0.68 -0.11
N SER A 99 -3.56 -0.01 1.00
CA SER A 99 -4.49 0.41 2.04
C SER A 99 -3.72 0.51 3.36
N LEU A 100 -3.72 1.70 3.96
CA LEU A 100 -2.97 2.00 5.17
C LEU A 100 -3.87 2.60 6.24
N ASP A 101 -3.59 2.30 7.49
CA ASP A 101 -4.26 2.89 8.66
C ASP A 101 -3.64 4.23 9.11
N VAL A 102 -3.01 4.96 8.20
CA VAL A 102 -2.39 6.28 8.45
C VAL A 102 -3.36 7.26 9.11
N SER A 103 -4.62 7.28 8.65
CA SER A 103 -5.62 8.20 9.20
C SER A 103 -5.90 7.91 10.67
N LEU A 104 -5.92 6.63 11.07
CA LEU A 104 -6.04 6.23 12.47
C LEU A 104 -4.84 6.70 13.29
N HIS A 105 -3.61 6.44 12.81
CA HIS A 105 -2.38 6.85 13.49
C HIS A 105 -2.28 8.37 13.65
N ARG A 106 -2.71 9.13 12.64
CA ARG A 106 -2.81 10.60 12.72
C ARG A 106 -3.81 11.05 13.79
N HIS A 107 -4.98 10.41 13.82
CA HIS A 107 -6.00 10.72 14.83
C HIS A 107 -5.49 10.47 16.26
N LEU A 108 -4.72 9.41 16.45
CA LEU A 108 -4.11 9.07 17.73
C LEU A 108 -2.84 9.88 18.06
N GLY A 109 -2.37 10.75 17.17
CA GLY A 109 -1.19 11.58 17.37
C GLY A 109 0.16 10.86 17.32
N HIS A 110 0.21 9.67 16.74
CA HIS A 110 1.44 8.86 16.65
C HIS A 110 1.78 8.38 15.23
N ALA A 111 1.50 9.20 14.22
CA ALA A 111 1.91 8.93 12.85
C ALA A 111 3.36 9.39 12.64
N PHE A 112 4.27 8.47 12.48
CA PHE A 112 5.69 8.71 12.22
C PHE A 112 6.10 8.10 10.88
N PHE A 113 7.05 8.75 10.22
CA PHE A 113 7.68 8.29 8.99
C PHE A 113 9.19 8.50 9.11
N GLU A 114 9.98 7.50 8.72
CA GLU A 114 11.43 7.56 8.74
C GLU A 114 11.98 7.04 7.39
N PRO A 115 12.73 7.88 6.65
CA PRO A 115 13.45 7.42 5.47
C PRO A 115 14.60 6.52 5.90
N GLY A 116 14.81 5.42 5.17
CA GLY A 116 15.87 4.49 5.46
C GLY A 116 17.25 4.99 5.03
N PRO A 117 18.31 4.38 5.58
CA PRO A 117 19.62 4.46 4.97
C PRO A 117 19.54 3.85 3.58
N SER A 118 20.52 4.13 2.71
CA SER A 118 20.56 3.57 1.36
C SER A 118 20.28 2.06 1.37
N SER A 119 19.50 1.59 0.41
CA SER A 119 19.10 0.20 0.15
C SER A 119 20.27 -0.78 0.29
N ASN A 120 20.39 -1.47 1.41
CA ASN A 120 21.30 -2.62 1.60
C ASN A 120 20.94 -3.33 2.91
N PHE A 121 19.71 -3.80 3.02
CA PHE A 121 19.44 -4.84 4.00
C PHE A 121 20.00 -6.16 3.46
N PRO A 122 20.65 -6.98 4.29
CA PRO A 122 21.12 -8.28 3.86
C PRO A 122 19.93 -9.08 3.32
N ASP A 123 20.12 -9.68 2.15
CA ASP A 123 19.12 -10.58 1.55
C ASP A 123 18.83 -11.72 2.53
N LEU A 124 17.64 -11.73 3.07
CA LEU A 124 17.11 -12.88 3.79
C LEU A 124 16.45 -13.81 2.77
N PRO A 125 16.47 -15.14 3.03
CA PRO A 125 15.81 -16.07 2.13
C PRO A 125 14.36 -15.66 1.88
N PRO A 126 13.89 -15.68 0.62
CA PRO A 126 12.50 -15.38 0.30
C PRO A 126 11.55 -16.37 1.00
N ASP A 127 10.36 -15.91 1.34
CA ASP A 127 9.22 -16.72 1.80
C ASP A 127 9.42 -17.52 3.11
N GLN A 128 10.27 -17.05 3.99
CA GLN A 128 10.22 -17.55 5.36
C GLN A 128 9.07 -16.84 6.09
N THR A 129 7.96 -17.57 6.22
CA THR A 129 6.84 -17.17 7.10
C THR A 129 7.31 -16.98 8.54
N TYR A 130 6.73 -16.00 9.20
CA TYR A 130 6.90 -15.75 10.64
C TYR A 130 6.31 -16.88 11.46
#